data_aef79ae7b7a1da2322407c0d1adff401
#
_entry.id   aef79ae7b7a1da2322407c0d1adff401
#
_cell.length_a   1.000
_cell.length_b   1.000
_cell.length_c   1.000
_cell.angle_alpha   90.00
_cell.angle_beta   90.00
_cell.angle_gamma   90.00
#
_symmetry.space_group_name_H-M   'P 1'
#
loop_
_entity.id
_entity.type
_entity.pdbx_description
1 polymer ?
#
loop_
_entity_poly.entity_id
_entity_poly.type
_entity_poly.pdbx_seq_one_letter_code
_entity_poly.pdbx_strand_id
1 'polypeptide(L)'
;YVLGTKAVFDYWKRHHGNHTTWTIMRGFIFLFVCWIILIPVFAYPGYLSYFNTAMGGHTEGYKYVTDSNYDWGQDVKRLKQWVDTYNHCVDNNQTGSDECKTLTGGKSFPTAFPIQKIRVDYFGGSSPEYFLGNLYESWHSNNAPEPGWYAVSAGFYQESIYKPQPAGSLNYSWLPQH
;
A
#
# COMPACT_ATOMS: atom_id res chain seq x y z
N TYR A 1 -20.84 -24.73 -14.34
CA TYR A 1 -20.77 -24.22 -12.96
C TYR A 1 -22.16 -23.99 -12.34
N VAL A 2 -23.13 -23.39 -13.06
CA VAL A 2 -24.48 -23.12 -12.55
C VAL A 2 -25.28 -24.39 -12.20
N LEU A 3 -25.10 -25.48 -12.95
CA LEU A 3 -25.78 -26.76 -12.70
C LEU A 3 -25.27 -27.46 -11.42
N GLY A 4 -23.98 -27.34 -11.11
CA GLY A 4 -23.40 -27.93 -9.89
C GLY A 4 -23.90 -27.24 -8.61
N THR A 5 -24.01 -25.93 -8.63
CA THR A 5 -24.53 -25.17 -7.49
C THR A 5 -26.01 -25.48 -7.21
N LYS A 6 -26.82 -25.61 -8.24
CA LYS A 6 -28.24 -25.99 -8.09
C LYS A 6 -28.37 -27.39 -7.50
N ALA A 7 -27.59 -28.37 -7.96
CA ALA A 7 -27.66 -29.75 -7.47
C ALA A 7 -27.25 -29.84 -5.97
N VAL A 8 -26.22 -29.14 -5.56
CA VAL A 8 -25.78 -29.03 -4.15
C VAL A 8 -26.90 -28.38 -3.31
N PHE A 9 -27.50 -27.33 -3.83
CA PHE A 9 -28.55 -26.58 -3.15
C PHE A 9 -29.84 -27.44 -2.97
N ASP A 10 -30.25 -28.20 -4.00
CA ASP A 10 -31.41 -29.10 -3.96
C ASP A 10 -31.16 -30.32 -3.07
N TYR A 11 -29.94 -30.85 -3.04
CA TYR A 11 -29.52 -31.91 -2.12
C TYR A 11 -29.61 -31.44 -0.66
N TRP A 12 -29.10 -30.26 -0.35
CA TRP A 12 -29.13 -29.68 0.98
C TRP A 12 -30.56 -29.40 1.46
N LYS A 13 -31.41 -28.87 0.58
CA LYS A 13 -32.81 -28.60 0.85
C LYS A 13 -33.60 -29.89 1.20
N ARG A 14 -33.28 -31.01 0.57
CA ARG A 14 -33.94 -32.31 0.82
C ARG A 14 -33.53 -32.93 2.15
N HIS A 15 -32.28 -32.72 2.57
CA HIS A 15 -31.75 -33.40 3.75
C HIS A 15 -31.78 -32.56 5.04
N HIS A 16 -32.00 -31.27 4.95
CA HIS A 16 -31.97 -30.37 6.10
C HIS A 16 -33.22 -29.49 6.18
N GLY A 17 -34.37 -30.07 5.94
CA GLY A 17 -35.68 -29.44 5.67
C GLY A 17 -36.29 -28.63 6.82
N ASN A 18 -35.53 -28.07 7.74
CA ASN A 18 -36.05 -27.13 8.72
C ASN A 18 -36.03 -25.71 8.14
N HIS A 19 -37.19 -25.09 8.01
CA HIS A 19 -37.39 -23.76 7.44
C HIS A 19 -36.51 -22.69 8.12
N THR A 20 -36.30 -22.83 9.40
CA THR A 20 -35.45 -21.93 10.21
C THR A 20 -33.99 -22.00 9.79
N THR A 21 -33.43 -23.21 9.63
CA THR A 21 -32.03 -23.39 9.22
C THR A 21 -31.77 -22.80 7.83
N TRP A 22 -32.77 -22.94 6.94
CA TRP A 22 -32.70 -22.37 5.60
C TRP A 22 -32.68 -20.84 5.60
N THR A 23 -33.52 -20.22 6.44
CA THR A 23 -33.56 -18.75 6.58
C THR A 23 -32.26 -18.22 7.16
N ILE A 24 -31.71 -18.87 8.18
CA ILE A 24 -30.41 -18.52 8.77
C ILE A 24 -29.29 -18.60 7.71
N MET A 25 -29.24 -19.69 6.95
CA MET A 25 -28.22 -19.88 5.90
C MET A 25 -28.30 -18.80 4.81
N ARG A 26 -29.51 -18.42 4.39
CA ARG A 26 -29.70 -17.30 3.44
C ARG A 26 -29.18 -15.98 4.02
N GLY A 27 -29.43 -15.74 5.31
CA GLY A 27 -28.89 -14.57 6.02
C GLY A 27 -27.36 -14.54 6.00
N PHE A 28 -26.70 -15.66 6.29
CA PHE A 28 -25.25 -15.76 6.22
C PHE A 28 -24.70 -15.57 4.81
N ILE A 29 -25.32 -16.17 3.80
CA ILE A 29 -24.93 -15.98 2.40
C ILE A 29 -25.07 -14.50 2.00
N PHE A 30 -26.17 -13.86 2.38
CA PHE A 30 -26.39 -12.45 2.09
C PHE A 30 -25.31 -11.57 2.76
N LEU A 31 -25.03 -11.78 4.04
CA LEU A 31 -23.98 -11.05 4.77
C LEU A 31 -22.60 -11.28 4.12
N PHE A 32 -22.30 -12.50 3.72
CA PHE A 32 -21.04 -12.82 3.05
C PHE A 32 -20.91 -12.13 1.69
N VAL A 33 -21.97 -12.08 0.90
CA VAL A 33 -22.01 -11.34 -0.37
C VAL A 33 -21.82 -9.84 -0.13
N CYS A 34 -22.53 -9.27 0.85
CA CYS A 34 -22.33 -7.88 1.24
C CYS A 34 -20.89 -7.59 1.66
N TRP A 35 -20.29 -8.49 2.43
CA TRP A 35 -18.88 -8.39 2.82
C TRP A 35 -17.93 -8.34 1.61
N ILE A 36 -18.10 -9.27 0.66
CA ILE A 36 -17.29 -9.30 -0.58
C ILE A 36 -17.46 -8.02 -1.40
N ILE A 37 -18.68 -7.47 -1.47
CA ILE A 37 -18.93 -6.19 -2.17
C ILE A 37 -18.27 -5.00 -1.46
N LEU A 38 -18.18 -5.03 -0.13
CA LEU A 38 -17.57 -3.95 0.65
C LEU A 38 -16.03 -3.96 0.57
N ILE A 39 -15.40 -5.12 0.36
CA ILE A 39 -13.93 -5.22 0.27
C ILE A 39 -13.33 -4.22 -0.74
N PRO A 40 -13.81 -4.13 -2.00
CA PRO A 40 -13.27 -3.16 -2.95
C PRO A 40 -13.43 -1.71 -2.50
N VAL A 41 -14.52 -1.38 -1.79
CA VAL A 41 -14.75 -0.03 -1.29
C VAL A 41 -13.69 0.35 -0.27
N PHE A 42 -13.37 -0.55 0.66
CA PHE A 42 -12.33 -0.34 1.67
C PHE A 42 -10.90 -0.44 1.11
N ALA A 43 -10.71 -1.21 0.02
CA ALA A 43 -9.42 -1.32 -0.65
C ALA A 43 -9.06 -0.09 -1.49
N TYR A 44 -10.04 0.79 -1.80
CA TYR A 44 -9.77 2.00 -2.56
C TYR A 44 -8.84 2.95 -1.79
N PRO A 45 -7.86 3.55 -2.45
CA PRO A 45 -7.43 3.41 -3.83
C PRO A 45 -6.32 2.37 -4.04
N GLY A 46 -5.98 1.58 -3.04
CA GLY A 46 -4.85 0.64 -3.02
C GLY A 46 -5.20 -0.78 -3.50
N TYR A 47 -5.94 -0.95 -4.58
CA TYR A 47 -6.39 -2.28 -5.03
C TYR A 47 -5.25 -3.25 -5.34
N LEU A 48 -4.18 -2.79 -5.98
CA LEU A 48 -3.05 -3.64 -6.36
C LEU A 48 -2.21 -4.05 -5.16
N SER A 49 -2.14 -3.18 -4.15
CA SER A 49 -1.43 -3.45 -2.90
C SER A 49 -2.32 -4.08 -1.82
N TYR A 50 -3.59 -4.38 -2.14
CA TYR A 50 -4.48 -4.97 -1.18
C TYR A 50 -4.13 -6.43 -0.93
N PHE A 51 -3.73 -6.70 0.30
CA PHE A 51 -3.69 -8.03 0.87
C PHE A 51 -4.97 -8.28 1.67
N ASN A 52 -5.15 -9.36 2.40
CA ASN A 52 -6.40 -9.56 3.13
C ASN A 52 -6.50 -8.63 4.37
N THR A 53 -7.73 -8.32 4.78
CA THR A 53 -8.00 -7.41 5.90
C THR A 53 -7.39 -7.89 7.22
N ALA A 54 -7.30 -9.22 7.44
CA ALA A 54 -6.74 -9.80 8.65
C ALA A 54 -5.22 -9.57 8.77
N MET A 55 -4.55 -9.31 7.65
CA MET A 55 -3.11 -9.00 7.57
C MET A 55 -2.83 -7.51 7.35
N GLY A 56 -3.79 -6.63 7.71
CA GLY A 56 -3.62 -5.19 7.65
C GLY A 56 -3.95 -4.53 6.31
N GLY A 57 -4.58 -5.24 5.38
CA GLY A 57 -5.07 -4.68 4.11
C GLY A 57 -3.96 -4.17 3.20
N HIS A 58 -4.14 -2.97 2.63
CA HIS A 58 -3.18 -2.38 1.69
C HIS A 58 -2.00 -1.68 2.37
N THR A 59 -2.10 -1.33 3.65
CA THR A 59 -1.04 -0.61 4.37
C THR A 59 0.04 -1.53 4.94
N GLU A 60 -0.32 -2.76 5.30
CA GLU A 60 0.59 -3.70 5.96
C GLU A 60 0.96 -4.90 5.07
N GLY A 61 0.27 -5.07 3.94
CA GLY A 61 0.45 -6.19 3.03
C GLY A 61 1.89 -6.36 2.55
N TYR A 62 2.63 -5.25 2.41
CA TYR A 62 4.03 -5.27 2.00
C TYR A 62 4.95 -6.07 2.94
N LYS A 63 4.54 -6.30 4.19
CA LYS A 63 5.30 -7.11 5.15
C LYS A 63 5.25 -8.61 4.87
N TYR A 64 4.26 -9.04 4.09
CA TYR A 64 3.99 -10.46 3.84
C TYR A 64 4.22 -10.85 2.38
N VAL A 65 3.88 -9.96 1.47
CA VAL A 65 3.95 -10.20 0.02
C VAL A 65 4.57 -8.99 -0.65
N THR A 66 5.60 -9.25 -1.42
CA THR A 66 6.28 -8.28 -2.27
C THR A 66 6.32 -8.78 -3.70
N ASP A 67 7.21 -8.25 -4.51
CA ASP A 67 7.30 -8.55 -5.92
C ASP A 67 6.14 -7.93 -6.72
N SER A 68 5.92 -8.43 -7.89
CA SER A 68 4.94 -7.97 -8.86
C SER A 68 3.48 -7.93 -8.34
N ASN A 69 3.22 -8.42 -7.15
CA ASN A 69 1.88 -8.39 -6.55
C ASN A 69 1.58 -7.12 -5.74
N TYR A 70 2.58 -6.28 -5.47
CA TYR A 70 2.41 -5.15 -4.58
C TYR A 70 2.70 -3.80 -5.25
N ASP A 71 3.76 -3.68 -6.02
CA ASP A 71 4.23 -2.43 -6.60
C ASP A 71 4.52 -2.58 -8.10
N TRP A 72 3.77 -1.87 -8.92
CA TRP A 72 3.95 -1.74 -10.37
C TRP A 72 4.22 -0.31 -10.79
N GLY A 73 4.52 0.55 -9.81
CA GLY A 73 4.75 1.96 -10.03
C GLY A 73 3.50 2.83 -10.11
N GLN A 74 2.36 2.29 -9.68
CA GLN A 74 1.12 3.05 -9.62
C GLN A 74 1.19 4.21 -8.63
N ASP A 75 2.11 4.15 -7.67
CA ASP A 75 2.20 5.11 -6.57
C ASP A 75 3.08 6.34 -6.86
N VAL A 76 3.78 6.39 -7.99
CA VAL A 76 4.63 7.54 -8.35
C VAL A 76 3.81 8.85 -8.43
N LYS A 77 2.58 8.79 -8.97
CA LYS A 77 1.69 9.96 -8.98
C LYS A 77 1.29 10.39 -7.57
N ARG A 78 1.04 9.43 -6.67
CA ARG A 78 0.73 9.72 -5.26
C ARG A 78 1.95 10.29 -4.52
N LEU A 79 3.14 9.77 -4.82
CA LEU A 79 4.39 10.33 -4.30
C LEU A 79 4.51 11.82 -4.66
N LYS A 80 4.23 12.18 -5.93
CA LYS A 80 4.21 13.60 -6.35
C LYS A 80 3.19 14.41 -5.55
N GLN A 81 1.97 13.93 -5.42
CA GLN A 81 0.92 14.60 -4.64
C GLN A 81 1.34 14.77 -3.18
N TRP A 82 1.93 13.74 -2.58
CA TRP A 82 2.43 13.80 -1.21
C TRP A 82 3.54 14.85 -1.05
N VAL A 83 4.51 14.90 -1.96
CA VAL A 83 5.60 15.90 -1.94
C VAL A 83 5.03 17.32 -2.09
N ASP A 84 4.07 17.52 -3.00
CA ASP A 84 3.44 18.83 -3.20
C ASP A 84 2.69 19.29 -1.95
N THR A 85 1.91 18.40 -1.35
CA THR A 85 1.17 18.71 -0.12
C THR A 85 2.13 18.97 1.04
N TYR A 86 3.19 18.18 1.17
CA TYR A 86 4.22 18.42 2.18
C TYR A 86 4.87 19.79 2.01
N ASN A 87 5.32 20.15 0.81
CA ASN A 87 5.94 21.44 0.53
C ASN A 87 4.96 22.58 0.78
N HIS A 88 3.70 22.43 0.38
CA HIS A 88 2.65 23.41 0.69
C HIS A 88 2.47 23.62 2.20
N CYS A 89 2.49 22.55 3.00
CA CYS A 89 2.39 22.65 4.45
C CYS A 89 3.59 23.39 5.07
N VAL A 90 4.81 23.15 4.54
CA VAL A 90 6.03 23.80 5.01
C VAL A 90 6.05 25.27 4.64
N ASP A 91 5.79 25.61 3.37
CA ASP A 91 5.87 26.98 2.84
C ASP A 91 4.87 27.92 3.49
N ASN A 92 3.67 27.42 3.79
CA ASN A 92 2.59 28.22 4.40
C ASN A 92 2.61 28.18 5.94
N ASN A 93 3.58 27.51 6.56
CA ASN A 93 3.66 27.29 8.00
C ASN A 93 2.36 26.73 8.61
N GLN A 94 1.62 25.95 7.80
CA GLN A 94 0.32 25.37 8.16
C GLN A 94 0.45 24.02 8.88
N THR A 95 1.50 23.83 9.67
CA THR A 95 1.73 22.60 10.43
C THR A 95 0.60 22.21 11.39
N GLY A 96 -0.32 23.14 11.63
CA GLY A 96 -1.49 22.95 12.49
C GLY A 96 -2.76 22.40 11.79
N SER A 97 -2.81 22.39 10.44
CA SER A 97 -3.96 21.84 9.73
C SER A 97 -4.05 20.33 9.87
N ASP A 98 -5.25 19.77 9.82
CA ASP A 98 -5.44 18.30 9.99
C ASP A 98 -4.78 17.50 8.87
N GLU A 99 -4.74 18.05 7.65
CA GLU A 99 -4.05 17.45 6.52
C GLU A 99 -2.54 17.37 6.77
N CYS A 100 -1.94 18.46 7.19
CA CYS A 100 -0.50 18.50 7.49
C CYS A 100 -0.14 17.62 8.70
N LYS A 101 -0.97 17.57 9.73
CA LYS A 101 -0.78 16.65 10.87
C LYS A 101 -0.78 15.18 10.43
N THR A 102 -1.65 14.82 9.50
CA THR A 102 -1.72 13.45 8.96
C THR A 102 -0.44 13.07 8.22
N LEU A 103 0.07 13.99 7.39
CA LEU A 103 1.32 13.79 6.65
C LEU A 103 2.55 13.60 7.56
N THR A 104 2.52 14.21 8.73
CA THR A 104 3.62 14.22 9.69
C THR A 104 3.52 13.14 10.76
N GLY A 105 2.45 12.36 10.74
CA GLY A 105 2.12 11.42 11.82
C GLY A 105 1.91 12.12 13.16
N GLY A 106 1.45 13.37 13.15
CA GLY A 106 1.23 14.20 14.35
C GLY A 106 2.51 14.79 14.96
N LYS A 107 3.67 14.56 14.35
CA LYS A 107 4.92 15.19 14.78
C LYS A 107 4.99 16.63 14.28
N SER A 108 5.25 17.57 15.15
CA SER A 108 5.54 18.95 14.73
C SER A 108 6.90 18.99 14.03
N PHE A 109 6.98 19.76 12.94
CA PHE A 109 8.25 20.00 12.25
C PHE A 109 8.96 21.21 12.90
N PRO A 110 9.94 21.05 13.77
CA PRO A 110 10.65 22.18 14.32
C PRO A 110 11.57 22.87 13.30
N THR A 111 11.92 22.18 12.20
CA THR A 111 12.83 22.70 11.15
C THR A 111 12.53 21.99 9.81
N ALA A 112 11.28 22.04 9.36
CA ALA A 112 10.93 21.45 8.08
C ALA A 112 11.36 22.36 6.94
N PHE A 113 12.15 21.86 6.01
CA PHE A 113 12.49 22.53 4.76
C PHE A 113 11.70 21.88 3.62
N PRO A 114 11.30 22.64 2.60
CA PRO A 114 10.69 22.09 1.41
C PRO A 114 11.56 21.02 0.76
N ILE A 115 10.94 19.96 0.29
CA ILE A 115 11.62 18.89 -0.46
C ILE A 115 12.01 19.46 -1.81
N GLN A 116 13.31 19.67 -2.05
CA GLN A 116 13.85 20.16 -3.31
C GLN A 116 14.30 19.02 -4.22
N LYS A 117 14.70 17.89 -3.62
CA LYS A 117 15.13 16.67 -4.30
C LYS A 117 14.66 15.46 -3.53
N ILE A 118 14.23 14.44 -4.27
CA ILE A 118 13.88 13.14 -3.72
C ILE A 118 14.59 12.06 -4.54
N ARG A 119 15.33 11.21 -3.86
CA ARG A 119 16.06 10.07 -4.44
C ARG A 119 15.10 8.90 -4.55
N VAL A 120 14.97 8.40 -5.78
CA VAL A 120 13.94 7.38 -6.08
C VAL A 120 14.61 6.14 -6.63
N ASP A 121 14.42 5.02 -5.90
CA ASP A 121 14.69 3.67 -6.41
C ASP A 121 13.36 2.94 -6.58
N TYR A 122 13.02 2.69 -7.83
CA TYR A 122 11.66 2.42 -8.21
C TYR A 122 11.56 1.20 -9.12
N PHE A 123 10.56 0.36 -8.82
CA PHE A 123 10.17 -0.77 -9.63
C PHE A 123 8.81 -0.50 -10.30
N GLY A 124 8.74 -0.66 -11.63
CA GLY A 124 7.47 -0.59 -12.37
C GLY A 124 7.52 0.16 -13.70
N GLY A 125 6.37 0.28 -14.35
CA GLY A 125 6.22 0.82 -15.70
C GLY A 125 5.98 2.32 -15.81
N SER A 126 5.82 3.05 -14.69
CA SER A 126 5.66 4.52 -14.72
C SER A 126 7.01 5.22 -14.94
N SER A 127 6.99 6.52 -15.19
CA SER A 127 8.19 7.35 -15.25
C SER A 127 8.23 8.30 -14.06
N PRO A 128 9.04 8.05 -13.03
CA PRO A 128 9.21 8.98 -11.91
C PRO A 128 9.68 10.35 -12.38
N GLU A 129 10.54 10.41 -13.37
CA GLU A 129 11.06 11.62 -14.00
C GLU A 129 9.93 12.51 -14.58
N TYR A 130 8.94 11.87 -15.23
CA TYR A 130 7.78 12.59 -15.77
C TYR A 130 6.92 13.24 -14.67
N PHE A 131 6.65 12.49 -13.57
CA PHE A 131 5.79 13.00 -12.51
C PHE A 131 6.50 13.97 -11.56
N LEU A 132 7.73 13.68 -11.19
CA LEU A 132 8.49 14.48 -10.22
C LEU A 132 9.27 15.63 -10.85
N GLY A 133 9.59 15.56 -12.15
CA GLY A 133 10.34 16.59 -12.84
C GLY A 133 11.66 16.92 -12.14
N ASN A 134 11.87 18.19 -11.84
CA ASN A 134 13.10 18.67 -11.16
C ASN A 134 13.31 18.15 -9.76
N LEU A 135 12.29 17.57 -9.11
CA LEU A 135 12.41 16.94 -7.78
C LEU A 135 13.07 15.56 -7.87
N TYR A 136 13.05 14.92 -9.04
CA TYR A 136 13.54 13.57 -9.25
C TYR A 136 15.07 13.52 -9.23
N GLU A 137 15.59 12.54 -8.51
CA GLU A 137 16.98 12.10 -8.54
C GLU A 137 17.00 10.57 -8.56
N SER A 138 17.60 9.98 -9.59
CA SER A 138 17.73 8.52 -9.69
C SER A 138 18.67 8.01 -8.60
N TRP A 139 18.24 6.95 -7.92
CA TRP A 139 19.00 6.33 -6.85
C TRP A 139 18.98 4.81 -6.98
N HIS A 140 19.98 4.16 -6.44
CA HIS A 140 20.07 2.70 -6.37
C HIS A 140 20.73 2.28 -5.06
N SER A 141 20.37 1.10 -4.57
CA SER A 141 20.85 0.56 -3.29
C SER A 141 22.37 0.38 -3.20
N ASN A 142 23.09 0.39 -4.33
CA ASN A 142 24.55 0.31 -4.38
C ASN A 142 25.26 1.65 -4.14
N ASN A 143 24.51 2.75 -4.03
CA ASN A 143 25.07 4.04 -3.70
C ASN A 143 25.16 4.21 -2.16
N ALA A 144 26.22 4.86 -1.70
CA ALA A 144 26.35 5.17 -0.28
C ALA A 144 25.23 6.14 0.17
N PRO A 145 24.54 5.87 1.31
CA PRO A 145 23.47 6.74 1.77
C PRO A 145 23.98 8.12 2.16
N GLU A 146 23.24 9.15 1.77
CA GLU A 146 23.49 10.55 2.09
C GLU A 146 22.26 11.14 2.79
N PRO A 147 22.41 12.21 3.57
CA PRO A 147 21.24 12.89 4.14
C PRO A 147 20.28 13.37 3.04
N GLY A 148 18.98 13.12 3.19
CA GLY A 148 17.98 13.53 2.21
C GLY A 148 16.69 12.72 2.26
N TRP A 149 15.84 12.95 1.26
CA TRP A 149 14.60 12.26 1.11
C TRP A 149 14.74 11.10 0.12
N TYR A 150 14.16 9.96 0.48
CA TYR A 150 14.21 8.74 -0.31
C TYR A 150 12.81 8.20 -0.51
N ALA A 151 12.53 7.75 -1.72
CA ALA A 151 11.36 6.95 -2.06
C ALA A 151 11.84 5.64 -2.67
N VAL A 152 11.61 4.54 -1.97
CA VAL A 152 12.07 3.21 -2.36
C VAL A 152 10.86 2.31 -2.54
N SER A 153 10.81 1.58 -3.65
CA SER A 153 9.77 0.57 -3.87
C SER A 153 9.74 -0.44 -2.74
N ALA A 154 8.53 -0.78 -2.30
CA ALA A 154 8.31 -1.73 -1.22
C ALA A 154 9.02 -3.08 -1.47
N GLY A 155 9.06 -3.55 -2.72
CA GLY A 155 9.78 -4.75 -3.12
C GLY A 155 11.27 -4.67 -2.85
N PHE A 156 11.94 -3.59 -3.25
CA PHE A 156 13.38 -3.39 -3.02
C PHE A 156 13.71 -3.25 -1.53
N TYR A 157 12.87 -2.54 -0.79
CA TYR A 157 13.02 -2.42 0.65
C TYR A 157 12.93 -3.78 1.36
N GLN A 158 11.90 -4.57 1.06
CA GLN A 158 11.69 -5.90 1.59
C GLN A 158 12.83 -6.86 1.23
N GLU A 159 13.25 -6.84 -0.03
CA GLU A 159 14.36 -7.67 -0.49
C GLU A 159 15.64 -7.39 0.32
N SER A 160 15.90 -6.13 0.64
CA SER A 160 17.08 -5.73 1.41
C SER A 160 17.04 -6.19 2.88
N ILE A 161 15.82 -6.38 3.43
CA ILE A 161 15.64 -6.81 4.83
C ILE A 161 15.64 -8.34 4.96
N TYR A 162 14.95 -9.04 4.05
CA TYR A 162 14.65 -10.47 4.23
C TYR A 162 15.51 -11.40 3.38
N LYS A 163 16.11 -10.93 2.29
CA LYS A 163 17.06 -11.76 1.51
C LYS A 163 18.47 -11.61 2.07
N PRO A 164 19.20 -12.73 2.25
CA PRO A 164 20.61 -12.69 2.58
C PRO A 164 21.37 -11.89 1.53
N GLN A 165 22.00 -10.80 1.96
CA GLN A 165 22.81 -9.96 1.07
C GLN A 165 24.28 -10.41 1.15
N PRO A 166 25.03 -10.39 0.03
CA PRO A 166 26.47 -10.62 0.06
C PRO A 166 27.16 -9.66 1.02
N ALA A 167 28.18 -10.13 1.71
CA ALA A 167 28.94 -9.27 2.63
C ALA A 167 29.51 -8.05 1.89
N GLY A 168 29.22 -6.85 2.39
CA GLY A 168 29.63 -5.59 1.80
C GLY A 168 28.71 -5.03 0.72
N SER A 169 27.57 -5.69 0.42
CA SER A 169 26.57 -5.08 -0.45
C SER A 169 25.84 -3.95 0.26
N LEU A 170 25.69 -2.82 -0.41
CA LEU A 170 24.83 -1.75 0.04
C LEU A 170 23.37 -2.16 -0.19
N ASN A 171 22.50 -1.80 0.75
CA ASN A 171 21.09 -2.14 0.71
C ASN A 171 20.27 -1.07 1.47
N TYR A 172 18.98 -1.30 1.68
CA TYR A 172 18.09 -0.36 2.38
C TYR A 172 17.91 -0.65 3.88
N SER A 173 18.74 -1.51 4.48
CA SER A 173 18.64 -1.84 5.92
C SER A 173 18.89 -0.66 6.86
N TRP A 174 19.46 0.42 6.36
CA TRP A 174 19.68 1.68 7.09
C TRP A 174 18.43 2.57 7.16
N LEU A 175 17.41 2.31 6.32
CA LEU A 175 16.13 3.02 6.44
C LEU A 175 15.43 2.60 7.73
N PRO A 176 14.77 3.55 8.43
CA PRO A 176 14.05 3.23 9.65
C PRO A 176 12.94 2.22 9.39
N GLN A 177 12.90 1.19 10.21
CA GLN A 177 11.79 0.22 10.24
C GLN A 177 10.68 0.83 11.09
N HIS A 178 9.57 1.23 10.46
CA HIS A 178 8.39 1.79 11.12
C HIS A 178 7.22 0.81 11.10
#